data_77b990a62b5661d6a7cff8709edcec16
#
_entry.id   77b990a62b5661d6a7cff8709edcec16
#
_cell.length_a   1.000
_cell.length_b   1.000
_cell.length_c   1.000
_cell.angle_alpha   90.00
_cell.angle_beta   90.00
_cell.angle_gamma   90.00
#
_symmetry.space_group_name_H-M   'P 1'
#
loop_
_entity.id
_entity.type
_entity.pdbx_description
1 polymer ?
#
loop_
_entity_poly.entity_id
_entity_poly.type
_entity_poly.pdbx_seq_one_letter_code
_entity_poly.pdbx_strand_id
1 'polypeptide(L)'
;RAITTKRYKLVIHLLDTDEFYDLETDPYEVENRINDEAYEAVRNELHDKLLAHMDDTRDLYRGYQWKMRPWRKNVTPDWNNGGYTRQRENEEYEPRQLDYDTGLPMEKAVRNKLLY
;
A
#
# COMPACT_ATOMS: atom_id res chain seq x y z
N ARG A 1 -6.38 1.68 -7.29
CA ARG A 1 -6.66 0.39 -6.60
C ARG A 1 -7.91 0.51 -5.74
N ALA A 2 -8.65 -0.58 -5.63
CA ALA A 2 -9.87 -0.64 -4.85
C ALA A 2 -9.92 -1.90 -4.00
N ILE A 3 -10.59 -1.80 -2.86
CA ILE A 3 -10.98 -2.96 -2.04
C ILE A 3 -12.47 -2.90 -1.80
N THR A 4 -13.17 -4.00 -2.09
CA THR A 4 -14.61 -4.09 -1.91
C THR A 4 -14.93 -5.27 -0.99
N THR A 5 -15.74 -5.00 0.02
CA THR A 5 -16.33 -6.04 0.86
C THR A 5 -17.82 -6.15 0.51
N LYS A 6 -18.55 -7.02 1.22
CA LYS A 6 -19.99 -7.14 1.03
C LYS A 6 -20.73 -5.80 1.23
N ARG A 7 -20.24 -4.98 2.19
CA ARG A 7 -20.90 -3.72 2.58
C ARG A 7 -20.15 -2.46 2.14
N TYR A 8 -18.82 -2.49 2.10
CA TYR A 8 -18.04 -1.28 1.91
C TYR A 8 -17.14 -1.35 0.70
N LYS A 9 -16.85 -0.18 0.13
CA LYS A 9 -15.92 -0.05 -0.97
C LYS A 9 -15.00 1.14 -0.74
N LEU A 10 -13.69 0.90 -0.81
CA LEU A 10 -12.66 1.94 -0.75
C LEU A 10 -11.89 1.96 -2.05
N VAL A 11 -11.77 3.13 -2.66
CA VAL A 11 -11.00 3.33 -3.89
C VAL A 11 -9.95 4.40 -3.65
N ILE A 12 -8.69 4.07 -3.91
CA ILE A 12 -7.58 5.01 -3.81
C ILE A 12 -7.20 5.52 -5.20
N HIS A 13 -7.23 6.84 -5.34
CA HIS A 13 -6.82 7.55 -6.54
C HIS A 13 -5.64 8.47 -6.21
N LEU A 14 -4.43 8.12 -6.59
CA LEU A 14 -3.26 8.94 -6.24
C LEU A 14 -3.31 10.34 -6.83
N LEU A 15 -3.96 10.50 -7.98
CA LEU A 15 -4.03 11.76 -8.71
C LEU A 15 -5.41 12.43 -8.65
N ASP A 16 -6.31 11.90 -7.84
CA ASP A 16 -7.67 12.39 -7.71
C ASP A 16 -8.19 12.13 -6.29
N THR A 17 -9.44 12.48 -6.05
CA THR A 17 -10.09 12.25 -4.75
C THR A 17 -10.36 10.77 -4.52
N ASP A 18 -9.94 10.27 -3.38
CA ASP A 18 -10.25 8.91 -2.96
C ASP A 18 -11.74 8.78 -2.66
N GLU A 19 -12.27 7.56 -2.75
CA GLU A 19 -13.70 7.30 -2.59
C GLU A 19 -13.94 6.21 -1.55
N PHE A 20 -14.98 6.42 -0.74
CA PHE A 20 -15.48 5.42 0.19
C PHE A 20 -16.99 5.38 0.18
N TYR A 21 -17.56 4.19 0.05
CA TYR A 21 -19.00 4.00 -0.03
C TYR A 21 -19.49 2.94 0.94
N ASP A 22 -20.66 3.19 1.53
CA ASP A 22 -21.42 2.20 2.29
C ASP A 22 -22.49 1.62 1.34
N LEU A 23 -22.21 0.46 0.78
CA LEU A 23 -23.06 -0.15 -0.24
C LEU A 23 -24.41 -0.64 0.30
N GLU A 24 -24.55 -0.80 1.61
CA GLU A 24 -25.82 -1.19 2.22
C GLU A 24 -26.81 -0.04 2.17
N THR A 25 -26.36 1.18 2.47
CA THR A 25 -27.21 2.39 2.47
C THR A 25 -27.18 3.13 1.14
N ASP A 26 -26.15 2.90 0.33
CA ASP A 26 -25.91 3.61 -0.92
C ASP A 26 -25.39 2.64 -2.00
N PRO A 27 -26.24 1.72 -2.49
CA PRO A 27 -25.80 0.71 -3.45
C PRO A 27 -25.38 1.27 -4.81
N TYR A 28 -25.77 2.49 -5.12
CA TYR A 28 -25.42 3.14 -6.40
C TYR A 28 -24.21 4.07 -6.29
N GLU A 29 -23.54 4.10 -5.15
CA GLU A 29 -22.32 4.88 -4.96
C GLU A 29 -22.50 6.37 -5.28
N VAL A 30 -23.57 6.97 -4.76
CA VAL A 30 -23.92 8.38 -5.02
C VAL A 30 -23.18 9.32 -4.08
N GLU A 31 -23.00 8.92 -2.82
CA GLU A 31 -22.38 9.75 -1.79
C GLU A 31 -21.01 9.22 -1.37
N ASN A 32 -19.96 9.96 -1.72
CA ASN A 32 -18.60 9.64 -1.29
C ASN A 32 -18.42 9.98 0.20
N ARG A 33 -18.13 8.97 1.01
CA ARG A 33 -17.97 9.06 2.46
C ARG A 33 -16.50 9.10 2.91
N ILE A 34 -15.57 9.39 2.02
CA ILE A 34 -14.15 9.31 2.34
C ILE A 34 -13.74 10.21 3.53
N ASN A 35 -14.39 11.34 3.71
CA ASN A 35 -14.11 12.27 4.78
C ASN A 35 -15.12 12.19 5.94
N ASP A 36 -16.00 11.20 5.95
CA ASP A 36 -17.00 11.04 7.00
C ASP A 36 -16.39 10.33 8.21
N GLU A 37 -16.33 11.03 9.33
CA GLU A 37 -15.76 10.50 10.57
C GLU A 37 -16.50 9.26 11.10
N ALA A 38 -17.78 9.12 10.80
CA ALA A 38 -18.55 7.95 11.21
C ALA A 38 -18.01 6.64 10.62
N TYR A 39 -17.30 6.72 9.49
CA TYR A 39 -16.72 5.56 8.81
C TYR A 39 -15.20 5.43 9.01
N GLU A 40 -14.60 6.27 9.85
CA GLU A 40 -13.14 6.29 10.02
C GLU A 40 -12.56 4.92 10.35
N ALA A 41 -13.12 4.22 11.30
CA ALA A 41 -12.61 2.93 11.76
C ALA A 41 -12.64 1.88 10.64
N VAL A 42 -13.78 1.72 9.96
CA VAL A 42 -13.92 0.73 8.89
C VAL A 42 -13.13 1.13 7.64
N ARG A 43 -13.09 2.42 7.33
CA ARG A 43 -12.29 2.95 6.23
C ARG A 43 -10.80 2.64 6.44
N ASN A 44 -10.29 2.90 7.64
CA ASN A 44 -8.89 2.65 7.96
C ASN A 44 -8.58 1.15 7.96
N GLU A 45 -9.49 0.31 8.43
CA GLU A 45 -9.34 -1.14 8.36
C GLU A 45 -9.22 -1.64 6.93
N LEU A 46 -10.09 -1.16 6.04
CA LEU A 46 -10.02 -1.52 4.62
C LEU A 46 -8.75 -1.00 3.97
N HIS A 47 -8.31 0.19 4.34
CA HIS A 47 -7.06 0.76 3.85
C HIS A 47 -5.87 -0.10 4.25
N ASP A 48 -5.81 -0.54 5.50
CA ASP A 48 -4.74 -1.43 5.97
C ASP A 48 -4.75 -2.77 5.23
N LYS A 49 -5.93 -3.33 4.96
CA LYS A 49 -6.08 -4.56 4.18
C LYS A 49 -5.61 -4.39 2.74
N LEU A 50 -5.93 -3.25 2.12
CA LEU A 50 -5.47 -2.95 0.77
C LEU A 50 -3.95 -2.84 0.72
N LEU A 51 -3.34 -2.12 1.66
CA LEU A 51 -1.89 -1.98 1.76
C LEU A 51 -1.21 -3.34 1.96
N ALA A 52 -1.74 -4.16 2.86
CA ALA A 52 -1.22 -5.50 3.10
C ALA A 52 -1.28 -6.37 1.85
N HIS A 53 -2.37 -6.31 1.10
CA HIS A 53 -2.52 -7.04 -0.15
C HIS A 53 -1.52 -6.57 -1.21
N MET A 54 -1.32 -5.26 -1.33
CA MET A 54 -0.33 -4.71 -2.26
C MET A 54 1.09 -5.15 -1.90
N ASP A 55 1.41 -5.19 -0.61
CA ASP A 55 2.70 -5.65 -0.12
C ASP A 55 2.88 -7.16 -0.37
N ASP A 56 1.84 -7.96 -0.11
CA ASP A 56 1.87 -9.40 -0.34
C ASP A 56 2.05 -9.77 -1.81
N THR A 57 1.39 -9.05 -2.70
CA THR A 57 1.50 -9.28 -4.14
C THR A 57 2.70 -8.57 -4.77
N ARG A 58 3.47 -7.84 -3.96
CA ARG A 58 4.64 -7.06 -4.41
C ARG A 58 4.28 -6.12 -5.56
N ASP A 59 3.22 -5.37 -5.37
CA ASP A 59 2.77 -4.38 -6.34
C ASP A 59 3.89 -3.38 -6.63
N LEU A 60 4.31 -3.30 -7.89
CA LEU A 60 5.43 -2.44 -8.31
C LEU A 60 5.16 -0.95 -8.08
N TYR A 61 3.88 -0.57 -8.03
CA TYR A 61 3.49 0.82 -7.83
C TYR A 61 3.30 1.19 -6.36
N ARG A 62 3.44 0.21 -5.43
CA ARG A 62 3.30 0.44 -4.00
C ARG A 62 4.41 1.34 -3.49
N GLY A 63 4.07 2.58 -3.21
CA GLY A 63 4.95 3.55 -2.56
C GLY A 63 4.29 4.11 -1.31
N TYR A 64 4.95 5.03 -0.63
CA TYR A 64 4.42 5.64 0.59
C TYR A 64 3.12 6.43 0.33
N GLN A 65 2.91 6.91 -0.88
CA GLN A 65 1.72 7.67 -1.25
C GLN A 65 0.43 6.89 -1.02
N TRP A 66 0.47 5.58 -1.16
CA TRP A 66 -0.68 4.72 -0.93
C TRP A 66 -1.12 4.69 0.52
N LYS A 67 -0.18 4.90 1.45
CA LYS A 67 -0.43 4.93 2.88
C LYS A 67 -0.76 6.34 3.38
N MET A 68 -0.04 7.35 2.90
CA MET A 68 -0.14 8.74 3.34
C MET A 68 -1.27 9.46 2.63
N ARG A 69 -2.50 9.10 2.97
CA ARG A 69 -3.68 9.74 2.36
C ARG A 69 -4.16 10.93 3.20
N PRO A 70 -4.76 11.96 2.54
CA PRO A 70 -5.21 13.18 3.26
C PRO A 70 -6.18 12.90 4.40
N TRP A 71 -7.01 11.87 4.27
CA TRP A 71 -8.02 11.50 5.26
C TRP A 71 -7.49 10.55 6.33
N ARG A 72 -6.25 10.07 6.22
CA ARG A 72 -5.63 9.14 7.17
C ARG A 72 -4.71 9.90 8.12
N LYS A 73 -5.04 9.89 9.43
CA LYS A 73 -4.27 10.56 10.48
C LYS A 73 -3.36 9.58 11.21
N ASN A 74 -2.31 10.10 11.83
CA ASN A 74 -1.44 9.35 12.73
C ASN A 74 -0.74 8.14 12.09
N VAL A 75 -0.43 8.25 10.81
CA VAL A 75 0.37 7.25 10.10
C VAL A 75 1.73 7.86 9.74
N THR A 76 2.74 7.02 9.74
CA THR A 76 4.10 7.41 9.37
C THR A 76 4.44 6.86 7.99
N PRO A 77 5.28 7.56 7.22
CA PRO A 77 5.74 7.03 5.93
C PRO A 77 6.52 5.74 6.14
N ASP A 78 6.30 4.79 5.25
CA ASP A 78 7.00 3.51 5.25
C ASP A 78 8.08 3.50 4.17
N TRP A 79 9.02 4.43 4.27
CA TRP A 79 10.08 4.64 3.29
C TRP A 79 10.89 3.40 2.96
N ASN A 80 11.00 2.49 3.94
CA ASN A 80 11.81 1.29 3.81
C ASN A 80 11.05 0.11 3.25
N ASN A 81 9.73 0.20 3.13
CA ASN A 81 8.92 -0.87 2.59
C ASN A 81 9.07 -0.97 1.09
N GLY A 82 9.31 -2.17 0.62
CA GLY A 82 9.48 -2.42 -0.78
C GLY A 82 10.72 -1.79 -1.37
N GLY A 83 11.62 -1.31 -0.57
CA GLY A 83 12.80 -0.58 -0.91
C GLY A 83 13.44 -0.96 -2.24
N TYR A 84 14.71 -1.23 -2.27
CA TYR A 84 15.42 -1.44 -3.52
C TYR A 84 14.99 -2.68 -4.30
N THR A 85 14.57 -3.72 -3.61
CA THR A 85 14.34 -5.02 -4.23
C THR A 85 12.91 -5.52 -4.10
N ARG A 86 12.10 -4.90 -3.27
CA ARG A 86 10.77 -5.39 -2.87
C ARG A 86 10.79 -6.79 -2.27
N GLN A 87 11.93 -7.22 -1.83
CA GLN A 87 12.12 -8.51 -1.19
C GLN A 87 11.87 -8.38 0.31
N ARG A 88 11.20 -9.36 0.89
CA ARG A 88 10.97 -9.42 2.33
C ARG A 88 12.25 -9.89 3.03
N GLU A 89 12.42 -9.52 4.30
CA GLU A 89 13.62 -9.82 5.05
C GLU A 89 13.98 -11.30 5.12
N ASN A 90 12.98 -12.14 5.24
CA ASN A 90 13.15 -13.59 5.39
C ASN A 90 12.94 -14.36 4.09
N GLU A 91 12.85 -13.68 2.97
CA GLU A 91 12.83 -14.35 1.68
C GLU A 91 14.25 -14.67 1.22
N GLU A 92 14.37 -15.78 0.51
CA GLU A 92 15.61 -16.09 -0.15
C GLU A 92 15.96 -15.05 -1.20
N TYR A 93 17.22 -14.86 -1.37
CA TYR A 93 17.76 -13.92 -2.32
C TYR A 93 17.35 -14.29 -3.76
N GLU A 94 16.89 -13.29 -4.52
CA GLU A 94 16.52 -13.52 -5.90
C GLU A 94 17.72 -13.30 -6.83
N PRO A 95 18.18 -14.34 -7.55
CA PRO A 95 19.43 -14.26 -8.31
C PRO A 95 19.38 -13.32 -9.52
N ARG A 96 18.18 -12.85 -9.90
CA ARG A 96 18.04 -11.87 -11.01
C ARG A 96 18.31 -10.43 -10.59
N GLN A 97 18.41 -10.17 -9.32
CA GLN A 97 18.76 -8.85 -8.82
C GLN A 97 20.27 -8.70 -8.81
N LEU A 98 20.76 -7.74 -9.54
CA LEU A 98 22.20 -7.54 -9.73
C LEU A 98 22.68 -6.30 -8.99
N ASP A 99 23.85 -6.39 -8.43
CA ASP A 99 24.62 -5.24 -7.97
C ASP A 99 25.19 -4.53 -9.19
N TYR A 100 24.88 -3.26 -9.36
CA TYR A 100 25.32 -2.49 -10.52
C TYR A 100 26.84 -2.26 -10.56
N ASP A 101 27.50 -2.27 -9.41
CA ASP A 101 28.93 -2.05 -9.34
C ASP A 101 29.73 -3.29 -9.75
N THR A 102 29.26 -4.47 -9.37
CA THR A 102 29.99 -5.73 -9.57
C THR A 102 29.41 -6.56 -10.70
N GLY A 103 28.16 -6.32 -11.12
CA GLY A 103 27.47 -7.16 -12.09
C GLY A 103 27.09 -8.53 -11.55
N LEU A 104 27.33 -8.79 -10.27
CA LEU A 104 27.00 -10.04 -9.60
C LEU A 104 25.62 -9.96 -8.93
N PRO A 105 25.01 -11.11 -8.63
CA PRO A 105 23.76 -11.12 -7.88
C PRO A 105 23.89 -10.39 -6.54
N MET A 106 22.92 -9.55 -6.22
CA MET A 106 22.90 -8.77 -4.99
C MET A 106 22.64 -9.67 -3.79
N GLU A 107 23.55 -9.69 -2.84
CA GLU A 107 23.40 -10.44 -1.60
C GLU A 107 22.52 -9.68 -0.60
N LYS A 108 21.87 -10.43 0.29
CA LYS A 108 21.00 -9.88 1.32
C LYS A 108 21.71 -8.87 2.24
N ALA A 109 22.95 -9.15 2.59
CA ALA A 109 23.78 -8.28 3.41
C ALA A 109 24.10 -6.95 2.70
N VAL A 110 24.32 -6.97 1.40
CA VAL A 110 24.56 -5.77 0.60
C VAL A 110 23.29 -4.92 0.53
N ARG A 111 22.14 -5.55 0.34
CA ARG A 111 20.86 -4.85 0.35
C ARG A 111 20.64 -4.11 1.67
N ASN A 112 20.91 -4.75 2.80
CA ASN A 112 20.75 -4.13 4.11
C ASN A 112 21.69 -2.92 4.30
N LYS A 113 22.89 -2.98 3.75
CA LYS A 113 23.83 -1.84 3.78
C LYS A 113 23.34 -0.65 2.96
N LEU A 114 22.64 -0.91 1.86
CA LEU A 114 22.11 0.16 1.00
C LEU A 114 20.94 0.91 1.64
N LEU A 115 20.35 0.38 2.70
CA LEU A 115 19.28 1.06 3.43
C LEU A 115 19.79 2.18 4.35
N TYR A 116 21.07 2.30 4.50
CA TYR A 116 21.74 3.34 5.29
C TYR A 116 22.50 4.28 4.36
#